data_2a11c54587581af95c20d949868dce73
#
_entry.id   2a11c54587581af95c20d949868dce73
#
_cell.length_a   1.000
_cell.length_b   1.000
_cell.length_c   1.000
_cell.angle_alpha   90.00
_cell.angle_beta   90.00
_cell.angle_gamma   90.00
#
_symmetry.space_group_name_H-M   'P 1'
#
loop_
_entity.id
_entity.type
_entity.pdbx_description
1 polymer ?
#
loop_
_entity_poly.entity_id
_entity_poly.type
_entity_poly.pdbx_seq_one_letter_code
_entity_poly.pdbx_strand_id
1 'polypeptide(L)'
;ELLRERGPMPPHAVVAVLRPVLRGLAAAHRSGLVHRDLKPENVLISTRGEVKLADFGLVRAVAQAGITSTSVILGTAAYLSPEQVSTGDATPRSDVYSLGVLTYELLTGTTPFTADTPLAVAYMRLDQDVAAPSAAIDGVPPQFDGLVRRATARDPAARFADAAEMGAAVDAVSTELGLPPFRV
;
A
#
# COMPACT_ATOMS: atom_id res chain seq x y z
N GLU A 1 -10.92 -7.86 -5.78
CA GLU A 1 -12.21 -8.11 -6.43
C GLU A 1 -12.93 -6.78 -6.69
N LEU A 2 -13.26 -5.99 -5.66
CA LEU A 2 -14.01 -4.73 -5.76
C LEU A 2 -13.40 -3.72 -6.77
N LEU A 3 -12.07 -3.56 -6.75
CA LEU A 3 -11.36 -2.66 -7.65
C LEU A 3 -11.43 -3.12 -9.12
N ARG A 4 -11.39 -4.44 -9.35
CA ARG A 4 -11.54 -5.02 -10.69
C ARG A 4 -12.96 -4.88 -11.25
N GLU A 5 -13.96 -4.93 -10.37
CA GLU A 5 -15.38 -4.85 -10.76
C GLU A 5 -15.84 -3.40 -10.95
N ARG A 6 -15.36 -2.47 -10.11
CA ARG A 6 -15.88 -1.10 -10.05
C ARG A 6 -14.91 -0.03 -10.56
N GLY A 7 -13.65 -0.42 -10.82
CA GLY A 7 -12.61 0.51 -11.25
C GLY A 7 -12.07 1.39 -10.11
N PRO A 8 -11.41 2.51 -10.43
CA PRO A 8 -10.80 3.43 -9.48
C PRO A 8 -11.77 3.93 -8.42
N MET A 9 -11.29 4.08 -7.20
CA MET A 9 -12.09 4.56 -6.08
C MET A 9 -12.01 6.09 -5.96
N PRO A 10 -13.12 6.77 -5.68
CA PRO A 10 -13.05 8.20 -5.37
C PRO A 10 -12.29 8.46 -4.07
N PRO A 11 -11.65 9.64 -3.91
CA PRO A 11 -10.77 9.96 -2.77
C PRO A 11 -11.36 9.66 -1.39
N HIS A 12 -12.64 9.97 -1.16
CA HIS A 12 -13.31 9.70 0.12
C HIS A 12 -13.46 8.20 0.41
N ALA A 13 -13.66 7.36 -0.61
CA ALA A 13 -13.71 5.91 -0.46
C ALA A 13 -12.32 5.34 -0.17
N VAL A 14 -11.27 5.86 -0.82
CA VAL A 14 -9.87 5.48 -0.53
C VAL A 14 -9.54 5.76 0.92
N VAL A 15 -9.87 6.94 1.44
CA VAL A 15 -9.67 7.30 2.86
C VAL A 15 -10.43 6.35 3.79
N ALA A 16 -11.66 5.97 3.44
CA ALA A 16 -12.47 5.05 4.24
C ALA A 16 -11.84 3.63 4.32
N VAL A 17 -11.16 3.19 3.26
CA VAL A 17 -10.39 1.93 3.27
C VAL A 17 -9.08 2.08 4.07
N LEU A 18 -8.33 3.16 3.82
CA LEU A 18 -7.00 3.34 4.43
C LEU A 18 -7.04 3.51 5.95
N ARG A 19 -8.02 4.25 6.50
CA ARG A 19 -8.11 4.53 7.94
C ARG A 19 -8.10 3.27 8.81
N PRO A 20 -8.97 2.28 8.64
CA PRO A 20 -8.95 1.07 9.45
C PRO A 20 -7.70 0.20 9.20
N VAL A 21 -7.19 0.15 7.96
CA VAL A 21 -5.95 -0.56 7.64
C VAL A 21 -4.77 0.06 8.39
N LEU A 22 -4.61 1.39 8.32
CA LEU A 22 -3.55 2.13 9.02
C LEU A 22 -3.64 2.00 10.54
N ARG A 23 -4.85 2.00 11.11
CA ARG A 23 -5.05 1.78 12.55
C ARG A 23 -4.61 0.38 12.99
N GLY A 24 -5.02 -0.65 12.23
CA GLY A 24 -4.61 -2.03 12.49
C GLY A 24 -3.11 -2.22 12.39
N LEU A 25 -2.50 -1.67 11.34
CA LEU A 25 -1.07 -1.74 11.09
C LEU A 25 -0.26 -0.95 12.14
N ALA A 26 -0.74 0.23 12.56
CA ALA A 26 -0.11 1.00 13.62
C ALA A 26 -0.12 0.25 14.98
N ALA A 27 -1.17 -0.51 15.27
CA ALA A 27 -1.21 -1.38 16.43
C ALA A 27 -0.16 -2.50 16.35
N ALA A 28 -0.02 -3.13 15.19
CA ALA A 28 1.00 -4.14 14.94
C ALA A 28 2.43 -3.57 15.05
N HIS A 29 2.70 -2.40 14.44
CA HIS A 29 3.99 -1.74 14.51
C HIS A 29 4.41 -1.40 15.94
N ARG A 30 3.47 -0.92 16.80
CA ARG A 30 3.75 -0.69 18.23
C ARG A 30 4.12 -1.97 18.99
N SER A 31 3.65 -3.12 18.54
CA SER A 31 3.99 -4.44 19.10
C SER A 31 5.23 -5.06 18.45
N GLY A 32 5.96 -4.32 17.60
CA GLY A 32 7.15 -4.81 16.91
C GLY A 32 6.85 -5.75 15.74
N LEU A 33 5.60 -5.84 15.31
CA LEU A 33 5.20 -6.67 14.18
C LEU A 33 5.19 -5.85 12.87
N VAL A 34 5.77 -6.41 11.82
CA VAL A 34 5.75 -5.89 10.45
C VAL A 34 4.95 -6.84 9.59
N HIS A 35 4.05 -6.32 8.77
CA HIS A 35 3.14 -7.14 7.95
C HIS A 35 3.87 -7.84 6.81
N ARG A 36 4.70 -7.10 6.05
CA ARG A 36 5.58 -7.58 4.97
C ARG A 36 4.91 -7.96 3.65
N ASP A 37 3.61 -8.18 3.61
CA ASP A 37 2.83 -8.62 2.44
C ASP A 37 1.52 -7.83 2.32
N LEU A 38 1.63 -6.49 2.34
CA LEU A 38 0.47 -5.62 2.14
C LEU A 38 0.10 -5.54 0.67
N LYS A 39 -1.13 -5.96 0.37
CA LYS A 39 -1.72 -5.99 -0.97
C LYS A 39 -3.25 -6.02 -0.87
N PRO A 40 -4.00 -5.73 -1.94
CA PRO A 40 -5.46 -5.73 -1.92
C PRO A 40 -6.09 -7.02 -1.40
N GLU A 41 -5.47 -8.18 -1.68
CA GLU A 41 -5.98 -9.49 -1.26
C GLU A 41 -6.03 -9.64 0.27
N ASN A 42 -5.17 -8.92 0.99
CA ASN A 42 -5.08 -8.94 2.45
C ASN A 42 -5.94 -7.85 3.10
N VAL A 43 -6.60 -6.99 2.31
CA VAL A 43 -7.57 -6.00 2.78
C VAL A 43 -8.99 -6.54 2.57
N LEU A 44 -9.58 -7.03 3.64
CA LEU A 44 -10.91 -7.65 3.61
C LEU A 44 -11.99 -6.61 3.94
N ILE A 45 -13.03 -6.58 3.11
CA ILE A 45 -14.20 -5.72 3.32
C ILE A 45 -15.42 -6.61 3.53
N SER A 46 -16.06 -6.49 4.68
CA SER A 46 -17.28 -7.24 4.97
C SER A 46 -18.51 -6.65 4.26
N THR A 47 -19.57 -7.42 4.17
CA THR A 47 -20.88 -6.95 3.64
C THR A 47 -21.48 -5.80 4.46
N ARG A 48 -20.96 -5.53 5.66
CA ARG A 48 -21.36 -4.40 6.52
C ARG A 48 -20.46 -3.16 6.34
N GLY A 49 -19.50 -3.21 5.41
CA GLY A 49 -18.54 -2.13 5.19
C GLY A 49 -17.40 -2.07 6.24
N GLU A 50 -17.18 -3.15 7.01
CA GLU A 50 -16.04 -3.23 7.93
C GLU A 50 -14.79 -3.61 7.14
N VAL A 51 -13.72 -2.82 7.27
CA VAL A 51 -12.43 -3.10 6.65
C VAL A 51 -11.49 -3.72 7.68
N LYS A 52 -10.87 -4.84 7.34
CA LYS A 52 -9.91 -5.58 8.18
C LYS A 52 -8.67 -5.93 7.38
N LEU A 53 -7.52 -5.91 8.06
CA LEU A 53 -6.26 -6.39 7.50
C LEU A 53 -6.04 -7.84 7.98
N ALA A 54 -5.75 -8.72 7.03
CA ALA A 54 -5.51 -10.16 7.26
C ALA A 54 -4.04 -10.53 7.02
N ASP A 55 -3.67 -11.75 7.41
CA ASP A 55 -2.41 -12.43 7.09
C ASP A 55 -1.12 -11.71 7.52
N PHE A 56 -1.07 -11.27 8.78
CA PHE A 56 0.13 -10.71 9.38
C PHE A 56 1.27 -11.74 9.42
N GLY A 57 2.40 -11.44 8.75
CA GLY A 57 3.69 -12.08 8.98
C GLY A 57 3.84 -13.54 8.56
N LEU A 58 2.86 -14.16 7.89
CA LEU A 58 2.92 -15.57 7.46
C LEU A 58 4.06 -15.84 6.46
N VAL A 59 4.46 -14.84 5.67
CA VAL A 59 5.52 -14.95 4.66
C VAL A 59 6.89 -15.26 5.27
N ARG A 60 7.17 -14.85 6.52
CA ARG A 60 8.45 -15.15 7.17
C ARG A 60 8.64 -16.64 7.49
N ALA A 61 7.57 -17.34 7.84
CA ALA A 61 7.62 -18.77 8.12
C ALA A 61 7.86 -19.59 6.84
N VAL A 62 7.29 -19.16 5.71
CA VAL A 62 7.40 -19.82 4.41
C VAL A 62 8.79 -19.60 3.78
N ALA A 63 9.34 -18.39 3.86
CA ALA A 63 10.69 -18.09 3.35
C ALA A 63 11.80 -18.80 4.15
N GLN A 64 11.65 -18.91 5.48
CA GLN A 64 12.57 -19.68 6.32
C GLN A 64 12.47 -21.20 6.12
N ALA A 65 11.34 -21.70 5.62
CA ALA A 65 11.15 -23.12 5.30
C ALA A 65 11.65 -23.53 3.90
N GLY A 66 12.26 -22.63 3.13
CA GLY A 66 12.81 -22.93 1.79
C GLY A 66 11.74 -23.22 0.72
N ILE A 67 10.48 -22.91 0.98
CA ILE A 67 9.38 -23.13 0.04
C ILE A 67 9.17 -21.83 -0.79
N THR A 68 9.98 -21.68 -1.82
CA THR A 68 9.77 -20.67 -2.88
C THR A 68 8.76 -21.20 -3.90
N SER A 69 7.46 -21.05 -3.62
CA SER A 69 6.47 -21.30 -4.67
C SER A 69 6.35 -20.06 -5.57
N THR A 70 6.68 -20.26 -6.83
CA THR A 70 6.70 -19.23 -7.90
C THR A 70 5.37 -18.47 -8.03
N SER A 71 4.25 -19.06 -7.63
CA SER A 71 2.91 -18.46 -7.69
C SER A 71 2.65 -17.39 -6.61
N VAL A 72 3.30 -17.47 -5.44
CA VAL A 72 3.18 -16.44 -4.37
C VAL A 72 3.95 -15.18 -4.77
N ILE A 73 5.01 -15.32 -5.58
CA ILE A 73 5.84 -14.20 -6.03
C ILE A 73 5.10 -13.32 -7.06
N LEU A 74 4.18 -13.90 -7.86
CA LEU A 74 3.58 -13.20 -9.00
C LEU A 74 2.68 -12.00 -8.62
N GLY A 75 1.87 -12.09 -7.58
CA GLY A 75 0.97 -11.01 -7.18
C GLY A 75 1.61 -10.02 -6.19
N THR A 76 2.47 -10.52 -5.31
CA THR A 76 3.12 -9.74 -4.24
C THR A 76 4.19 -8.79 -4.76
N ALA A 77 4.86 -9.13 -5.87
CA ALA A 77 5.97 -8.34 -6.43
C ALA A 77 5.60 -6.87 -6.69
N ALA A 78 4.35 -6.57 -7.01
CA ALA A 78 3.89 -5.21 -7.28
C ALA A 78 3.94 -4.27 -6.06
N TYR A 79 3.91 -4.81 -4.84
CA TYR A 79 3.80 -4.03 -3.59
C TYR A 79 5.07 -4.05 -2.74
N LEU A 80 6.07 -4.88 -3.07
CA LEU A 80 7.32 -4.95 -2.32
C LEU A 80 8.04 -3.59 -2.28
N SER A 81 8.65 -3.26 -1.16
CA SER A 81 9.52 -2.08 -1.06
C SER A 81 10.89 -2.32 -1.71
N PRO A 82 11.64 -1.25 -2.07
CA PRO A 82 12.99 -1.38 -2.62
C PRO A 82 13.92 -2.23 -1.77
N GLU A 83 13.92 -2.05 -0.44
CA GLU A 83 14.75 -2.83 0.49
C GLU A 83 14.33 -4.30 0.57
N GLN A 84 13.04 -4.62 0.45
CA GLN A 84 12.59 -6.02 0.38
C GLN A 84 13.10 -6.71 -0.89
N VAL A 85 13.18 -5.97 -2.01
CA VAL A 85 13.71 -6.50 -3.27
C VAL A 85 15.22 -6.66 -3.24
N SER A 86 15.95 -5.70 -2.66
CA SER A 86 17.42 -5.65 -2.70
C SER A 86 18.08 -6.50 -1.60
N THR A 87 17.59 -6.44 -0.36
CA THR A 87 18.21 -7.10 0.81
C THR A 87 17.31 -8.12 1.50
N GLY A 88 16.01 -8.13 1.17
CA GLY A 88 15.01 -8.95 1.87
C GLY A 88 14.57 -8.38 3.22
N ASP A 89 15.08 -7.22 3.62
CA ASP A 89 14.73 -6.57 4.87
C ASP A 89 13.33 -5.98 4.82
N ALA A 90 12.63 -6.04 5.96
CA ALA A 90 11.32 -5.44 6.09
C ALA A 90 11.17 -4.76 7.46
N THR A 91 10.77 -3.51 7.44
CA THR A 91 10.54 -2.65 8.58
C THR A 91 9.13 -2.03 8.52
N PRO A 92 8.65 -1.32 9.54
CA PRO A 92 7.43 -0.52 9.43
C PRO A 92 7.40 0.42 8.20
N ARG A 93 8.55 0.92 7.77
CA ARG A 93 8.68 1.76 6.57
C ARG A 93 8.49 0.99 5.26
N SER A 94 8.73 -0.32 5.26
CA SER A 94 8.42 -1.20 4.12
C SER A 94 6.91 -1.37 3.96
N ASP A 95 6.19 -1.55 5.07
CA ASP A 95 4.72 -1.59 5.07
C ASP A 95 4.12 -0.26 4.61
N VAL A 96 4.73 0.88 5.00
CA VAL A 96 4.35 2.22 4.51
C VAL A 96 4.50 2.31 2.99
N TYR A 97 5.60 1.80 2.43
CA TYR A 97 5.79 1.77 0.98
C TYR A 97 4.68 0.98 0.27
N SER A 98 4.41 -0.23 0.75
CA SER A 98 3.36 -1.09 0.19
C SER A 98 1.97 -0.43 0.27
N LEU A 99 1.67 0.29 1.37
CA LEU A 99 0.45 1.10 1.49
C LEU A 99 0.42 2.28 0.51
N GLY A 100 1.56 2.90 0.23
CA GLY A 100 1.67 3.94 -0.79
C GLY A 100 1.31 3.41 -2.18
N VAL A 101 1.83 2.23 -2.54
CA VAL A 101 1.48 1.53 -3.79
C VAL A 101 0.00 1.16 -3.82
N LEU A 102 -0.53 0.62 -2.73
CA LEU A 102 -1.96 0.31 -2.60
C LEU A 102 -2.83 1.57 -2.74
N THR A 103 -2.42 2.69 -2.13
CA THR A 103 -3.14 3.97 -2.25
C THR A 103 -3.18 4.45 -3.70
N TYR A 104 -2.04 4.36 -4.41
CA TYR A 104 -1.98 4.67 -5.83
C TYR A 104 -2.98 3.80 -6.63
N GLU A 105 -2.94 2.50 -6.43
CA GLU A 105 -3.82 1.55 -7.15
C GLU A 105 -5.30 1.78 -6.83
N LEU A 106 -5.67 2.05 -5.58
CA LEU A 106 -7.06 2.37 -5.21
C LEU A 106 -7.56 3.62 -5.93
N LEU A 107 -6.70 4.64 -6.11
CA LEU A 107 -7.03 5.89 -6.78
C LEU A 107 -7.09 5.75 -8.31
N THR A 108 -6.18 4.97 -8.91
CA THR A 108 -5.99 4.92 -10.36
C THR A 108 -6.54 3.65 -11.02
N GLY A 109 -6.82 2.60 -10.23
CA GLY A 109 -7.24 1.29 -10.74
C GLY A 109 -6.11 0.39 -11.22
N THR A 110 -4.87 0.88 -11.23
CA THR A 110 -3.68 0.13 -11.70
C THR A 110 -2.50 0.31 -10.75
N THR A 111 -1.59 -0.65 -10.73
CA THR A 111 -0.32 -0.51 -10.00
C THR A 111 0.62 0.47 -10.72
N PRO A 112 1.50 1.19 -9.99
CA PRO A 112 2.34 2.23 -10.60
C PRO A 112 3.41 1.69 -11.56
N PHE A 113 3.78 0.42 -11.42
CA PHE A 113 4.78 -0.22 -12.29
C PHE A 113 4.16 -1.42 -13.00
N THR A 114 4.39 -1.51 -14.32
CA THR A 114 3.94 -2.62 -15.17
C THR A 114 5.09 -3.06 -16.07
N ALA A 115 5.32 -4.37 -16.16
CA ALA A 115 6.30 -4.98 -17.05
C ALA A 115 5.89 -6.42 -17.38
N ASP A 116 6.57 -7.06 -18.33
CA ASP A 116 6.25 -8.39 -18.83
C ASP A 116 6.45 -9.50 -17.77
N THR A 117 7.27 -9.25 -16.77
CA THR A 117 7.54 -10.23 -15.70
C THR A 117 7.44 -9.59 -14.31
N PRO A 118 7.00 -10.34 -13.28
CA PRO A 118 6.96 -9.86 -11.90
C PRO A 118 8.32 -9.41 -11.38
N LEU A 119 9.38 -10.05 -11.84
CA LEU A 119 10.75 -9.70 -11.48
C LEU A 119 11.12 -8.31 -12.04
N ALA A 120 10.78 -8.04 -13.29
CA ALA A 120 10.99 -6.71 -13.88
C ALA A 120 10.20 -5.63 -13.13
N VAL A 121 8.93 -5.89 -12.78
CA VAL A 121 8.12 -5.00 -11.93
C VAL A 121 8.80 -4.74 -10.59
N ALA A 122 9.35 -5.79 -9.96
CA ALA A 122 10.07 -5.65 -8.69
C ALA A 122 11.32 -4.77 -8.80
N TYR A 123 12.08 -4.89 -9.87
CA TYR A 123 13.32 -4.12 -10.06
C TYR A 123 13.07 -2.65 -10.44
N MET A 124 11.97 -2.33 -11.15
CA MET A 124 11.67 -0.93 -11.54
C MET A 124 11.70 0.03 -10.35
N ARG A 125 11.23 -0.38 -9.18
CA ARG A 125 11.20 0.46 -7.97
C ARG A 125 12.57 0.79 -7.38
N LEU A 126 13.62 0.10 -7.79
CA LEU A 126 14.99 0.43 -7.36
C LEU A 126 15.50 1.70 -8.04
N ASP A 127 15.04 1.95 -9.27
CA ASP A 127 15.54 3.04 -10.12
C ASP A 127 14.49 4.11 -10.43
N GLN A 128 13.18 3.78 -10.32
CA GLN A 128 12.09 4.66 -10.70
C GLN A 128 11.25 5.06 -9.50
N ASP A 129 10.82 6.33 -9.47
CA ASP A 129 9.86 6.82 -8.49
C ASP A 129 8.43 6.53 -8.97
N VAL A 130 7.52 6.36 -8.02
CA VAL A 130 6.09 6.22 -8.32
C VAL A 130 5.55 7.53 -8.86
N ALA A 131 4.87 7.48 -10.01
CA ALA A 131 4.25 8.65 -10.62
C ALA A 131 3.14 9.24 -9.72
N ALA A 132 2.83 10.51 -9.91
CA ALA A 132 1.71 11.14 -9.22
C ALA A 132 0.37 10.54 -9.66
N PRO A 133 -0.53 10.11 -8.74
CA PRO A 133 -1.85 9.60 -9.10
C PRO A 133 -2.66 10.57 -9.97
N SER A 134 -2.58 11.88 -9.72
CA SER A 134 -3.28 12.91 -10.50
C SER A 134 -2.80 13.01 -11.96
N ALA A 135 -1.58 12.53 -12.25
CA ALA A 135 -1.07 12.43 -13.62
C ALA A 135 -1.59 11.20 -14.37
N ALA A 136 -2.06 10.19 -13.66
CA ALA A 136 -2.55 8.93 -14.24
C ALA A 136 -4.06 8.98 -14.52
N ILE A 137 -4.83 9.71 -13.71
CA ILE A 137 -6.29 9.81 -13.84
C ILE A 137 -6.79 11.18 -13.36
N ASP A 138 -7.73 11.76 -14.11
CA ASP A 138 -8.37 13.03 -13.73
C ASP A 138 -9.21 12.89 -12.46
N GLY A 139 -9.29 13.99 -11.70
CA GLY A 139 -10.13 14.08 -10.50
C GLY A 139 -9.47 13.64 -9.20
N VAL A 140 -8.22 13.19 -9.22
CA VAL A 140 -7.45 12.94 -8.01
C VAL A 140 -6.85 14.25 -7.50
N PRO A 141 -7.16 14.67 -6.24
CA PRO A 141 -6.58 15.87 -5.66
C PRO A 141 -5.06 15.78 -5.49
N PRO A 142 -4.29 16.87 -5.74
CA PRO A 142 -2.83 16.88 -5.63
C PRO A 142 -2.28 16.52 -4.25
N GLN A 143 -3.09 16.66 -3.20
CA GLN A 143 -2.72 16.24 -1.84
C GLN A 143 -2.40 14.74 -1.76
N PHE A 144 -3.09 13.92 -2.55
CA PHE A 144 -2.79 12.49 -2.65
C PHE A 144 -1.46 12.22 -3.36
N ASP A 145 -1.03 13.08 -4.29
CA ASP A 145 0.29 12.95 -4.92
C ASP A 145 1.41 13.10 -3.90
N GLY A 146 1.29 14.08 -2.99
CA GLY A 146 2.23 14.28 -1.90
C GLY A 146 2.28 13.10 -0.94
N LEU A 147 1.12 12.54 -0.62
CA LEU A 147 0.98 11.39 0.28
C LEU A 147 1.62 10.14 -0.34
N VAL A 148 1.29 9.82 -1.60
CA VAL A 148 1.84 8.67 -2.33
C VAL A 148 3.35 8.83 -2.52
N ARG A 149 3.81 9.98 -2.99
CA ARG A 149 5.24 10.26 -3.20
C ARG A 149 6.06 10.07 -1.92
N ARG A 150 5.56 10.58 -0.77
CA ARG A 150 6.26 10.40 0.51
C ARG A 150 6.24 8.94 0.95
N ALA A 151 5.11 8.27 0.87
CA ALA A 151 5.01 6.86 1.26
C ALA A 151 5.90 5.94 0.42
N THR A 152 6.02 6.23 -0.89
CA THR A 152 6.77 5.41 -1.85
C THR A 152 8.17 5.92 -2.16
N ALA A 153 8.72 6.84 -1.36
CA ALA A 153 10.10 7.28 -1.52
C ALA A 153 11.06 6.08 -1.49
N ARG A 154 12.06 6.07 -2.40
CA ARG A 154 13.03 4.96 -2.49
C ARG A 154 13.86 4.85 -1.22
N ASP A 155 14.32 5.98 -0.68
CA ASP A 155 14.96 6.04 0.64
C ASP A 155 13.92 5.83 1.75
N PRO A 156 14.03 4.76 2.56
CA PRO A 156 13.13 4.55 3.69
C PRO A 156 13.12 5.71 4.69
N ALA A 157 14.22 6.43 4.86
CA ALA A 157 14.28 7.56 5.78
C ALA A 157 13.42 8.76 5.36
N ALA A 158 13.15 8.90 4.07
CA ALA A 158 12.28 9.95 3.52
C ALA A 158 10.77 9.63 3.64
N ARG A 159 10.40 8.39 3.98
CA ARG A 159 9.00 7.95 4.15
C ARG A 159 8.42 8.40 5.49
N PHE A 160 7.13 8.12 5.69
CA PHE A 160 6.54 8.10 7.03
C PHE A 160 7.24 7.03 7.87
N ALA A 161 7.46 7.31 9.16
CA ALA A 161 8.18 6.40 10.05
C ALA A 161 7.45 5.07 10.26
N ASP A 162 6.12 5.15 10.31
CA ASP A 162 5.22 4.01 10.52
C ASP A 162 3.80 4.30 10.01
N ALA A 163 2.90 3.35 10.20
CA ALA A 163 1.50 3.48 9.84
C ALA A 163 0.74 4.55 10.65
N ALA A 164 1.18 4.89 11.86
CA ALA A 164 0.53 5.92 12.66
C ALA A 164 0.80 7.32 12.07
N GLU A 165 2.05 7.60 11.69
CA GLU A 165 2.41 8.86 11.02
C GLU A 165 1.71 9.00 9.66
N MET A 166 1.69 7.93 8.84
CA MET A 166 0.95 7.94 7.58
C MET A 166 -0.55 8.15 7.80
N GLY A 167 -1.13 7.53 8.86
CA GLY A 167 -2.53 7.69 9.22
C GLY A 167 -2.89 9.14 9.57
N ALA A 168 -2.04 9.81 10.34
CA ALA A 168 -2.20 11.23 10.63
C ALA A 168 -2.17 12.10 9.37
N ALA A 169 -1.29 11.78 8.40
CA ALA A 169 -1.22 12.47 7.12
C ALA A 169 -2.47 12.25 6.27
N VAL A 170 -3.03 11.03 6.23
CA VAL A 170 -4.30 10.73 5.54
C VAL A 170 -5.46 11.51 6.17
N ASP A 171 -5.51 11.61 7.49
CA ASP A 171 -6.54 12.37 8.20
C ASP A 171 -6.41 13.88 7.92
N ALA A 172 -5.19 14.41 7.85
CA ALA A 172 -4.94 15.81 7.50
C ALA A 172 -5.42 16.12 6.06
N VAL A 173 -5.06 15.29 5.09
CA VAL A 173 -5.52 15.41 3.69
C VAL A 173 -7.04 15.33 3.60
N SER A 174 -7.67 14.40 4.29
CA SER A 174 -9.13 14.28 4.32
C SER A 174 -9.81 15.53 4.89
N THR A 175 -9.23 16.13 5.93
CA THR A 175 -9.74 17.35 6.56
C THR A 175 -9.56 18.55 5.65
N GLU A 176 -8.37 18.72 5.07
CA GLU A 176 -8.07 19.82 4.14
C GLU A 176 -9.01 19.84 2.93
N LEU A 177 -9.31 18.67 2.38
CA LEU A 177 -10.20 18.50 1.23
C LEU A 177 -11.69 18.50 1.61
N GLY A 178 -12.04 18.52 2.89
CA GLY A 178 -13.43 18.42 3.34
C GLY A 178 -14.13 17.14 2.85
N LEU A 179 -13.40 16.03 2.76
CA LEU A 179 -13.97 14.79 2.21
C LEU A 179 -15.12 14.28 3.09
N PRO A 180 -16.26 13.91 2.48
CA PRO A 180 -17.40 13.43 3.24
C PRO A 180 -17.08 12.06 3.87
N PRO A 181 -17.72 11.73 5.02
CA PRO A 181 -17.64 10.38 5.58
C PRO A 181 -18.24 9.38 4.59
N PHE A 182 -17.55 8.26 4.43
CA PHE A 182 -17.98 7.20 3.52
C PHE A 182 -17.93 5.84 4.23
N ARG A 183 -18.92 5.01 3.97
CA ARG A 183 -18.91 3.57 4.29
C ARG A 183 -18.59 2.79 3.03
N VAL A 184 -17.60 1.95 3.12
CA VAL A 184 -17.20 1.06 2.02
C VAL A 184 -18.28 0.04 1.73
#